data_5e75fa4a92b247fd172ceaccbb6c3bef
#
_entry.id   5e75fa4a92b247fd172ceaccbb6c3bef
#
_cell.length_a   1.000
_cell.length_b   1.000
_cell.length_c   1.000
_cell.angle_alpha   90.00
_cell.angle_beta   90.00
_cell.angle_gamma   90.00
#
_symmetry.space_group_name_H-M   'P 1'
#
loop_
_entity.id
_entity.type
_entity.pdbx_description
1 polymer ?
#
loop_
_entity_poly.entity_id
_entity_poly.type
_entity_poly.pdbx_seq_one_letter_code
_entity_poly.pdbx_strand_id
1 'polypeptide(L)'
;YAQYIQPLKRSGIKVCLSIEGGGTGIGFANLTDVQIADFVAQVQVAVKMYQLDGVHLRDEGAGYDKTGAPELDETSYPKLVKALREAMPDIMLTLADDGGTTAMMDKEQGGIVVGDYIDLAWNVVWDTAVNPWASGSERKPIAGITKERYGGISFYIKPIMTNEEGLFFENLQDESRAIALNEGLGKVAVS
;
A
#
# COMPACT_ATOMS: atom_id res chain seq x y z
N TYR A 1 -15.57 -2.59 -16.69
CA TYR A 1 -15.57 -3.82 -15.92
C TYR A 1 -15.37 -5.05 -16.81
N ALA A 2 -16.30 -5.35 -17.74
CA ALA A 2 -16.29 -6.58 -18.55
C ALA A 2 -15.04 -6.75 -19.42
N GLN A 3 -14.46 -5.65 -19.90
CA GLN A 3 -13.31 -5.66 -20.80
C GLN A 3 -11.97 -5.88 -20.08
N TYR A 4 -11.81 -5.33 -18.88
CA TYR A 4 -10.50 -5.30 -18.19
C TYR A 4 -10.50 -6.09 -16.89
N ILE A 5 -11.48 -5.90 -16.02
CA ILE A 5 -11.50 -6.49 -14.67
C ILE A 5 -11.92 -7.96 -14.73
N GLN A 6 -13.00 -8.26 -15.42
CA GLN A 6 -13.57 -9.60 -15.47
C GLN A 6 -12.61 -10.67 -16.03
N PRO A 7 -11.83 -10.43 -17.11
CA PRO A 7 -10.86 -11.40 -17.59
C PRO A 7 -9.77 -11.72 -16.56
N LEU A 8 -9.27 -10.73 -15.84
CA LEU A 8 -8.27 -10.92 -14.78
C LEU A 8 -8.83 -11.80 -13.65
N LYS A 9 -10.03 -11.50 -13.20
CA LYS A 9 -10.71 -12.28 -12.16
C LYS A 9 -10.95 -13.73 -12.58
N ARG A 10 -11.32 -13.98 -13.84
CA ARG A 10 -11.47 -15.35 -14.38
C ARG A 10 -10.17 -16.12 -14.40
N SER A 11 -9.05 -15.43 -14.50
CA SER A 11 -7.69 -16.01 -14.41
C SER A 11 -7.21 -16.17 -12.97
N GLY A 12 -8.07 -15.94 -11.97
CA GLY A 12 -7.71 -16.05 -10.54
C GLY A 12 -6.92 -14.86 -9.98
N ILE A 13 -6.78 -13.77 -10.76
CA ILE A 13 -6.07 -12.57 -10.34
C ILE A 13 -7.01 -11.71 -9.48
N LYS A 14 -6.55 -11.32 -8.31
CA LYS A 14 -7.24 -10.36 -7.44
C LYS A 14 -7.06 -8.95 -7.98
N VAL A 15 -8.17 -8.24 -8.15
CA VAL A 15 -8.20 -6.86 -8.67
C VAL A 15 -8.60 -5.91 -7.55
N CYS A 16 -7.69 -5.03 -7.16
CA CYS A 16 -7.89 -4.06 -6.10
C CYS A 16 -8.01 -2.64 -6.65
N LEU A 17 -8.78 -1.79 -5.98
CA LEU A 17 -8.78 -0.35 -6.20
C LEU A 17 -7.55 0.25 -5.52
N SER A 18 -6.66 0.86 -6.30
CA SER A 18 -5.59 1.69 -5.73
C SER A 18 -6.10 3.12 -5.51
N ILE A 19 -5.86 3.65 -4.33
CA ILE A 19 -6.22 5.02 -3.96
C ILE A 19 -4.97 5.73 -3.48
N GLU A 20 -4.69 6.87 -4.11
CA GLU A 20 -3.49 7.65 -3.87
C GLU A 20 -3.84 9.08 -3.44
N GLY A 21 -2.88 9.81 -2.90
CA GLY A 21 -3.04 11.20 -2.53
C GLY A 21 -3.31 12.11 -3.75
N GLY A 22 -4.27 13.01 -3.61
CA GLY A 22 -4.69 13.91 -4.68
C GLY A 22 -3.91 15.23 -4.79
N GLY A 23 -2.83 15.40 -4.04
CA GLY A 23 -1.99 16.60 -4.06
C GLY A 23 -2.69 17.87 -3.57
N THR A 24 -3.74 17.74 -2.76
CA THR A 24 -4.54 18.89 -2.28
C THR A 24 -4.16 19.36 -0.87
N GLY A 25 -3.24 18.69 -0.21
CA GLY A 25 -2.92 18.87 1.20
C GLY A 25 -3.78 18.01 2.13
N ILE A 26 -4.71 17.25 1.55
CA ILE A 26 -5.55 16.27 2.28
C ILE A 26 -5.16 14.87 1.83
N GLY A 27 -4.85 14.02 2.78
CA GLY A 27 -4.52 12.61 2.58
C GLY A 27 -4.99 11.78 3.77
N PHE A 28 -4.60 10.53 3.83
CA PHE A 28 -5.12 9.60 4.84
C PHE A 28 -4.69 9.95 6.28
N ALA A 29 -3.61 10.70 6.44
CA ALA A 29 -3.06 11.05 7.74
C ALA A 29 -3.63 12.37 8.33
N ASN A 30 -4.60 13.02 7.70
CA ASN A 30 -5.23 14.23 8.23
C ASN A 30 -6.74 14.32 7.97
N LEU A 31 -7.40 13.18 7.78
CA LEU A 31 -8.86 13.12 7.66
C LEU A 31 -9.52 13.27 9.02
N THR A 32 -10.61 14.03 9.06
CA THR A 32 -11.54 14.04 10.20
C THR A 32 -12.37 12.74 10.23
N ASP A 33 -12.97 12.42 11.37
CA ASP A 33 -13.84 11.23 11.49
C ASP A 33 -15.03 11.28 10.50
N VAL A 34 -15.55 12.46 10.18
CA VAL A 34 -16.61 12.64 9.15
C VAL A 34 -16.06 12.32 7.75
N GLN A 35 -14.89 12.83 7.42
CA GLN A 35 -14.26 12.54 6.13
C GLN A 35 -13.90 11.06 5.99
N ILE A 36 -13.47 10.39 7.06
CA ILE A 36 -13.24 8.95 7.08
C ILE A 36 -14.54 8.20 6.76
N ALA A 37 -15.64 8.55 7.42
CA ALA A 37 -16.93 7.90 7.17
C ALA A 37 -17.40 8.08 5.72
N ASP A 38 -17.31 9.30 5.18
CA ASP A 38 -17.66 9.60 3.79
C ASP A 38 -16.76 8.86 2.80
N PHE A 39 -15.47 8.81 3.05
CA PHE A 39 -14.49 8.10 2.22
C PHE A 39 -14.82 6.60 2.18
N VAL A 40 -15.04 5.97 3.34
CA VAL A 40 -15.39 4.55 3.45
C VAL A 40 -16.66 4.25 2.67
N ALA A 41 -17.70 5.08 2.79
CA ALA A 41 -18.96 4.90 2.06
C ALA A 41 -18.74 4.95 0.53
N GLN A 42 -17.92 5.88 0.03
CA GLN A 42 -17.61 5.99 -1.39
C GLN A 42 -16.79 4.79 -1.90
N VAL A 43 -15.82 4.33 -1.12
CA VAL A 43 -15.00 3.16 -1.45
C VAL A 43 -15.88 1.90 -1.51
N GLN A 44 -16.79 1.70 -0.56
CA GLN A 44 -17.74 0.59 -0.59
C GLN A 44 -18.58 0.57 -1.88
N VAL A 45 -19.07 1.74 -2.30
CA VAL A 45 -19.82 1.88 -3.56
C VAL A 45 -18.96 1.46 -4.75
N ALA A 46 -17.72 1.93 -4.83
CA ALA A 46 -16.79 1.61 -5.91
C ALA A 46 -16.46 0.11 -5.94
N VAL A 47 -16.08 -0.47 -4.80
CA VAL A 47 -15.76 -1.89 -4.67
C VAL A 47 -16.93 -2.76 -5.13
N LYS A 48 -18.15 -2.43 -4.69
CA LYS A 48 -19.37 -3.15 -5.07
C LYS A 48 -19.71 -2.97 -6.55
N MET A 49 -19.65 -1.74 -7.05
CA MET A 49 -20.01 -1.40 -8.43
C MET A 49 -19.12 -2.12 -9.44
N TYR A 50 -17.82 -2.13 -9.18
CA TYR A 50 -16.81 -2.75 -10.05
C TYR A 50 -16.47 -4.18 -9.63
N GLN A 51 -17.14 -4.73 -8.63
CA GLN A 51 -16.93 -6.09 -8.12
C GLN A 51 -15.44 -6.38 -7.84
N LEU A 52 -14.77 -5.43 -7.19
CA LEU A 52 -13.35 -5.53 -6.89
C LEU A 52 -13.08 -6.51 -5.74
N ASP A 53 -11.90 -7.07 -5.71
CA ASP A 53 -11.48 -8.01 -4.68
C ASP A 53 -10.89 -7.32 -3.45
N GLY A 54 -10.51 -6.03 -3.58
CA GLY A 54 -9.89 -5.31 -2.49
C GLY A 54 -9.61 -3.85 -2.76
N VAL A 55 -8.88 -3.26 -1.81
CA VAL A 55 -8.43 -1.88 -1.80
C VAL A 55 -6.94 -1.84 -1.45
N HIS A 56 -6.20 -1.02 -2.17
CA HIS A 56 -4.81 -0.69 -1.89
C HIS A 56 -4.70 0.80 -1.56
N LEU A 57 -4.15 1.12 -0.40
CA LEU A 57 -3.97 2.49 0.05
C LEU A 57 -2.51 2.92 -0.15
N ARG A 58 -2.30 4.08 -0.78
CA ARG A 58 -1.00 4.70 -0.98
C ARG A 58 -1.10 6.19 -0.68
N ASP A 59 -0.53 6.63 0.44
CA ASP A 59 -0.64 8.02 0.90
C ASP A 59 0.38 8.96 0.24
N GLU A 60 1.07 8.48 -0.76
CA GLU A 60 2.04 9.27 -1.53
C GLU A 60 1.31 10.36 -2.34
N GLY A 61 1.93 11.54 -2.44
CA GLY A 61 1.41 12.63 -3.25
C GLY A 61 0.23 13.41 -2.63
N ALA A 62 -0.08 13.24 -1.35
CA ALA A 62 -1.15 13.99 -0.69
C ALA A 62 -0.88 15.50 -0.62
N GLY A 63 0.41 15.91 -0.59
CA GLY A 63 0.81 17.31 -0.58
C GLY A 63 0.64 17.97 0.79
N TYR A 64 0.97 17.26 1.85
CA TYR A 64 0.87 17.73 3.24
C TYR A 64 1.67 18.99 3.56
N ASP A 65 2.67 19.31 2.75
CA ASP A 65 3.51 20.51 2.83
C ASP A 65 2.85 21.77 2.24
N LYS A 66 1.67 21.65 1.67
CA LYS A 66 0.97 22.79 1.09
C LYS A 66 0.50 23.78 2.14
N THR A 67 0.59 25.06 1.81
CA THR A 67 0.07 26.15 2.66
C THR A 67 -1.42 25.96 2.91
N GLY A 68 -1.80 25.89 4.18
CA GLY A 68 -3.20 25.71 4.59
C GLY A 68 -3.66 24.24 4.62
N ALA A 69 -2.76 23.29 4.36
CA ALA A 69 -3.06 21.89 4.61
C ALA A 69 -3.35 21.66 6.11
N PRO A 70 -4.33 20.80 6.47
CA PRO A 70 -4.54 20.42 7.85
C PRO A 70 -3.30 19.74 8.43
N GLU A 71 -3.08 19.90 9.73
CA GLU A 71 -2.00 19.18 10.42
C GLU A 71 -2.21 17.68 10.37
N LEU A 72 -1.11 16.93 10.41
CA LEU A 72 -1.15 15.47 10.47
C LEU A 72 -1.69 15.02 11.83
N ASP A 73 -2.55 14.00 11.81
CA ASP A 73 -3.07 13.29 12.98
C ASP A 73 -2.60 11.84 12.92
N GLU A 74 -1.75 11.43 13.85
CA GLU A 74 -1.21 10.07 13.93
C GLU A 74 -2.30 9.00 13.98
N THR A 75 -3.52 9.34 14.43
CA THR A 75 -4.65 8.42 14.55
C THR A 75 -5.53 8.34 13.30
N SER A 76 -5.44 9.33 12.38
CA SER A 76 -6.31 9.44 11.21
C SER A 76 -6.18 8.24 10.27
N TYR A 77 -4.98 7.95 9.81
CA TYR A 77 -4.77 6.83 8.89
C TYR A 77 -5.07 5.45 9.55
N PRO A 78 -4.63 5.15 10.79
CA PRO A 78 -5.08 3.96 11.52
C PRO A 78 -6.60 3.84 11.63
N LYS A 79 -7.32 4.92 11.95
CA LYS A 79 -8.80 4.93 11.99
C LYS A 79 -9.42 4.62 10.64
N LEU A 80 -8.87 5.19 9.55
CA LEU A 80 -9.33 4.91 8.20
C LEU A 80 -9.18 3.42 7.85
N VAL A 81 -8.02 2.83 8.12
CA VAL A 81 -7.76 1.40 7.86
C VAL A 81 -8.73 0.52 8.64
N LYS A 82 -8.93 0.80 9.93
CA LYS A 82 -9.90 0.09 10.75
C LYS A 82 -11.32 0.21 10.21
N ALA A 83 -11.75 1.43 9.87
CA ALA A 83 -13.10 1.70 9.36
C ALA A 83 -13.36 0.98 8.01
N LEU A 84 -12.38 0.93 7.12
CA LEU A 84 -12.47 0.18 5.86
C LEU A 84 -12.64 -1.33 6.13
N ARG A 85 -11.86 -1.90 7.05
CA ARG A 85 -11.96 -3.31 7.41
C ARG A 85 -13.30 -3.64 8.05
N GLU A 86 -13.79 -2.81 8.97
CA GLU A 86 -15.09 -3.01 9.62
C GLU A 86 -16.26 -2.91 8.63
N ALA A 87 -16.17 -1.98 7.67
CA ALA A 87 -17.19 -1.81 6.63
C ALA A 87 -17.15 -2.90 5.57
N MET A 88 -15.99 -3.51 5.31
CA MET A 88 -15.78 -4.50 4.25
C MET A 88 -14.87 -5.63 4.76
N PRO A 89 -15.36 -6.53 5.62
CA PRO A 89 -14.52 -7.52 6.31
C PRO A 89 -13.89 -8.55 5.37
N ASP A 90 -14.50 -8.84 4.23
CA ASP A 90 -14.11 -9.92 3.33
C ASP A 90 -13.19 -9.47 2.17
N ILE A 91 -12.94 -8.17 2.02
CA ILE A 91 -12.08 -7.68 0.94
C ILE A 91 -10.59 -7.80 1.31
N MET A 92 -9.73 -7.88 0.30
CA MET A 92 -8.29 -7.69 0.48
C MET A 92 -8.02 -6.20 0.76
N LEU A 93 -7.44 -5.91 1.92
CA LEU A 93 -7.01 -4.55 2.29
C LEU A 93 -5.49 -4.51 2.40
N THR A 94 -4.85 -3.73 1.55
CA THR A 94 -3.40 -3.62 1.51
C THR A 94 -2.99 -2.15 1.55
N LEU A 95 -1.76 -1.88 1.97
CA LEU A 95 -1.21 -0.53 1.92
C LEU A 95 0.23 -0.51 1.43
N ALA A 96 0.63 0.62 0.85
CA ALA A 96 2.00 0.93 0.54
C ALA A 96 2.68 1.50 1.80
N ASP A 97 3.78 0.86 2.20
CA ASP A 97 4.64 1.35 3.28
C ASP A 97 5.79 2.15 2.68
N ASP A 98 5.59 3.44 2.53
CA ASP A 98 6.52 4.39 1.92
C ASP A 98 7.47 5.05 2.94
N GLY A 99 7.23 4.84 4.24
CA GLY A 99 8.02 5.46 5.31
C GLY A 99 7.72 6.93 5.57
N GLY A 100 6.72 7.48 4.88
CA GLY A 100 6.16 8.79 5.19
C GLY A 100 5.16 8.72 6.34
N THR A 101 3.88 8.86 6.05
CA THR A 101 2.82 8.75 7.06
C THR A 101 2.71 7.37 7.68
N THR A 102 3.15 6.32 6.98
CA THR A 102 3.21 4.95 7.51
C THR A 102 4.27 4.75 8.58
N ALA A 103 5.29 5.61 8.66
CA ALA A 103 6.28 5.54 9.74
C ALA A 103 5.67 5.70 11.14
N MET A 104 4.54 6.40 11.24
CA MET A 104 3.80 6.58 12.50
C MET A 104 3.08 5.31 12.96
N MET A 105 2.98 4.30 12.09
CA MET A 105 2.26 3.04 12.35
C MET A 105 3.17 1.94 12.92
N ASP A 106 4.41 2.24 13.28
CA ASP A 106 5.35 1.29 13.89
C ASP A 106 4.94 0.83 15.30
N LYS A 107 3.88 1.43 15.83
CA LYS A 107 3.29 1.17 17.14
C LYS A 107 1.78 1.35 17.08
N GLU A 108 1.11 1.00 18.18
CA GLU A 108 -0.31 1.31 18.38
C GLU A 108 -0.54 2.83 18.35
N GLN A 109 -1.59 3.25 17.65
CA GLN A 109 -2.03 4.62 17.58
C GLN A 109 -3.53 4.70 17.93
N GLY A 110 -3.86 5.41 19.01
CA GLY A 110 -5.25 5.56 19.44
C GLY A 110 -5.97 4.24 19.74
N GLY A 111 -5.28 3.22 20.24
CA GLY A 111 -5.82 1.89 20.49
C GLY A 111 -5.90 1.01 19.23
N ILE A 112 -5.27 1.39 18.12
CA ILE A 112 -5.32 0.68 16.85
C ILE A 112 -3.92 0.19 16.46
N VAL A 113 -3.78 -1.12 16.27
CA VAL A 113 -2.62 -1.78 15.68
C VAL A 113 -2.96 -2.06 14.22
N VAL A 114 -2.37 -1.32 13.29
CA VAL A 114 -2.78 -1.33 11.87
C VAL A 114 -2.66 -2.71 11.23
N GLY A 115 -1.64 -3.49 11.60
CA GLY A 115 -1.45 -4.84 11.11
C GLY A 115 -2.59 -5.81 11.39
N ASP A 116 -3.45 -5.54 12.38
CA ASP A 116 -4.62 -6.37 12.70
C ASP A 116 -5.75 -6.20 11.66
N TYR A 117 -5.71 -5.12 10.89
CA TYR A 117 -6.79 -4.73 9.97
C TYR A 117 -6.42 -4.85 8.48
N ILE A 118 -5.14 -5.04 8.14
CA ILE A 118 -4.68 -5.19 6.75
C ILE A 118 -4.25 -6.62 6.48
N ASP A 119 -4.31 -7.04 5.22
CA ASP A 119 -3.85 -8.36 4.79
C ASP A 119 -2.36 -8.35 4.43
N LEU A 120 -1.90 -7.30 3.76
CA LEU A 120 -0.53 -7.15 3.29
C LEU A 120 -0.09 -5.68 3.36
N ALA A 121 1.18 -5.46 3.66
CA ALA A 121 1.86 -4.19 3.39
C ALA A 121 2.88 -4.39 2.26
N TRP A 122 3.08 -3.34 1.47
CA TRP A 122 4.03 -3.32 0.37
C TRP A 122 5.10 -2.28 0.64
N ASN A 123 6.35 -2.70 0.74
CA ASN A 123 7.46 -1.77 0.81
C ASN A 123 7.64 -1.09 -0.56
N VAL A 124 7.28 0.17 -0.66
CA VAL A 124 7.44 0.99 -1.86
C VAL A 124 8.79 1.68 -1.77
N VAL A 125 9.88 0.94 -2.02
CA VAL A 125 11.20 1.46 -1.82
C VAL A 125 12.06 1.29 -3.05
N TRP A 126 12.58 2.39 -3.50
CA TRP A 126 13.64 2.47 -4.51
C TRP A 126 15.03 2.18 -3.92
N ASP A 127 15.14 2.19 -2.59
CA ASP A 127 16.38 1.98 -1.84
C ASP A 127 16.18 0.90 -0.78
N THR A 128 17.01 -0.13 -0.81
CA THR A 128 17.01 -1.22 0.16
C THR A 128 17.30 -0.75 1.60
N ALA A 129 17.91 0.43 1.77
CA ALA A 129 18.22 1.00 3.08
C ALA A 129 16.98 1.32 3.92
N VAL A 130 15.80 1.46 3.28
CA VAL A 130 14.53 1.77 3.97
C VAL A 130 13.61 0.55 4.13
N ASN A 131 14.05 -0.64 3.77
CA ASN A 131 13.31 -1.86 4.06
C ASN A 131 13.36 -2.13 5.58
N PRO A 132 12.22 -2.14 6.30
CA PRO A 132 12.19 -2.30 7.75
C PRO A 132 12.69 -3.69 8.21
N TRP A 133 12.79 -4.64 7.29
CA TRP A 133 13.27 -5.99 7.56
C TRP A 133 14.73 -6.23 7.18
N ALA A 134 15.38 -5.24 6.56
CA ALA A 134 16.78 -5.33 6.22
C ALA A 134 17.66 -5.23 7.48
N SER A 135 18.78 -5.95 7.46
CA SER A 135 19.78 -5.85 8.55
C SER A 135 20.37 -4.45 8.60
N GLY A 136 20.28 -3.82 9.77
CA GLY A 136 20.78 -2.44 9.97
C GLY A 136 19.80 -1.34 9.58
N SER A 137 18.56 -1.67 9.18
CA SER A 137 17.53 -0.67 8.98
C SER A 137 17.14 0.00 10.31
N GLU A 138 17.10 1.33 10.31
CA GLU A 138 16.58 2.11 11.43
C GLU A 138 15.04 2.15 11.41
N ARG A 139 14.44 1.78 10.30
CA ARG A 139 13.01 1.78 10.09
C ARG A 139 12.37 0.55 10.73
N LYS A 140 11.26 0.76 11.43
CA LYS A 140 10.46 -0.32 12.00
C LYS A 140 9.29 -0.67 11.07
N PRO A 141 8.90 -1.94 11.01
CA PRO A 141 7.73 -2.35 10.26
C PRO A 141 6.44 -1.80 10.92
N ILE A 142 5.37 -1.76 10.15
CA ILE A 142 4.03 -1.48 10.67
C ILE A 142 3.72 -2.48 11.79
N ALA A 143 3.24 -1.96 12.91
CA ALA A 143 2.89 -2.78 14.08
C ALA A 143 1.82 -3.84 13.72
N GLY A 144 1.99 -5.04 14.24
CA GLY A 144 1.06 -6.16 14.04
C GLY A 144 1.18 -6.88 12.70
N ILE A 145 2.05 -6.42 11.78
CA ILE A 145 2.29 -7.14 10.53
C ILE A 145 3.49 -8.08 10.68
N THR A 146 3.37 -9.28 10.10
CA THR A 146 4.48 -10.23 10.05
C THR A 146 5.26 -10.11 8.75
N LYS A 147 6.49 -10.63 8.72
CA LYS A 147 7.36 -10.59 7.56
C LYS A 147 6.73 -11.27 6.33
N GLU A 148 5.98 -12.35 6.55
CA GLU A 148 5.29 -13.10 5.49
C GLU A 148 4.12 -12.32 4.87
N ARG A 149 3.56 -11.37 5.63
CA ARG A 149 2.51 -10.45 5.18
C ARG A 149 3.07 -9.14 4.65
N TYR A 150 4.37 -9.04 4.50
CA TYR A 150 5.06 -7.87 3.98
C TYR A 150 5.57 -8.16 2.57
N GLY A 151 5.17 -7.35 1.60
CA GLY A 151 5.63 -7.45 0.22
C GLY A 151 7.01 -6.83 0.06
N GLY A 152 7.81 -7.44 -0.81
CA GLY A 152 9.13 -6.93 -1.17
C GLY A 152 9.10 -5.70 -2.07
N ILE A 153 10.26 -5.30 -2.45
CA ILE A 153 10.60 -4.08 -3.17
C ILE A 153 9.78 -3.94 -4.46
N SER A 154 9.21 -2.75 -4.68
CA SER A 154 8.62 -2.36 -5.95
C SER A 154 9.70 -1.79 -6.86
N PHE A 155 9.80 -2.32 -8.07
CA PHE A 155 10.66 -1.77 -9.11
C PHE A 155 9.79 -1.07 -10.16
N TYR A 156 10.10 0.18 -10.45
CA TYR A 156 9.53 0.86 -11.59
C TYR A 156 10.34 0.49 -12.83
N ILE A 157 9.73 -0.25 -13.73
CA ILE A 157 10.35 -0.60 -15.00
C ILE A 157 9.86 0.39 -16.04
N LYS A 158 10.73 1.34 -16.39
CA LYS A 158 10.44 2.24 -17.50
C LYS A 158 10.48 1.44 -18.80
N PRO A 159 9.41 1.39 -19.59
CA PRO A 159 9.44 0.70 -20.86
C PRO A 159 10.38 1.45 -21.82
N ILE A 160 11.57 0.94 -22.01
CA ILE A 160 12.51 1.39 -23.02
C ILE A 160 12.56 0.29 -24.09
N MET A 161 12.50 0.65 -25.36
CA MET A 161 12.18 -0.26 -26.44
C MET A 161 13.40 -0.76 -27.24
N THR A 162 14.35 -1.44 -26.60
CA THR A 162 15.42 -2.14 -27.33
C THR A 162 15.57 -3.59 -26.89
N ASN A 163 16.07 -4.47 -27.75
CA ASN A 163 16.27 -5.90 -27.47
C ASN A 163 17.27 -6.16 -26.31
N GLU A 164 18.15 -5.21 -26.01
CA GLU A 164 19.08 -5.30 -24.91
C GLU A 164 18.39 -5.07 -23.56
N GLU A 165 17.27 -4.40 -23.57
CA GLU A 165 16.48 -4.07 -22.37
C GLU A 165 15.59 -5.21 -21.91
N GLY A 166 15.24 -6.15 -22.77
CA GLY A 166 14.60 -7.39 -22.39
C GLY A 166 15.45 -8.22 -21.44
N LEU A 167 16.76 -8.24 -21.67
CA LEU A 167 17.73 -8.88 -20.76
C LEU A 167 17.83 -8.14 -19.41
N PHE A 168 17.74 -6.82 -19.43
CA PHE A 168 17.73 -6.00 -18.22
C PHE A 168 16.47 -6.25 -17.36
N PHE A 169 15.32 -6.42 -18.00
CA PHE A 169 14.08 -6.79 -17.34
C PHE A 169 14.13 -8.15 -16.62
N GLU A 170 14.64 -9.16 -17.30
CA GLU A 170 14.80 -10.48 -16.71
C GLU A 170 15.75 -10.44 -15.52
N ASN A 171 16.87 -9.76 -15.65
CA ASN A 171 17.86 -9.61 -14.58
C ASN A 171 17.30 -8.85 -13.38
N LEU A 172 16.54 -7.77 -13.58
CA LEU A 172 15.90 -7.04 -12.48
C LEU A 172 14.85 -7.87 -11.75
N GLN A 173 14.05 -8.65 -12.47
CA GLN A 173 13.09 -9.56 -11.83
C GLN A 173 13.80 -10.63 -11.01
N ASP A 174 14.89 -11.20 -11.53
CA ASP A 174 15.68 -12.20 -10.82
C ASP A 174 16.41 -11.61 -9.62
N GLU A 175 16.97 -10.42 -9.73
CA GLU A 175 17.59 -9.70 -8.62
C GLU A 175 16.56 -9.35 -7.53
N SER A 176 15.39 -8.83 -7.91
CA SER A 176 14.30 -8.52 -6.98
C SER A 176 13.84 -9.75 -6.22
N ARG A 177 13.69 -10.85 -6.95
CA ARG A 177 13.29 -12.13 -6.38
C ARG A 177 14.37 -12.69 -5.46
N ALA A 178 15.64 -12.56 -5.84
CA ALA A 178 16.78 -13.00 -5.02
C ALA A 178 16.88 -12.16 -3.74
N ILE A 179 16.72 -10.84 -3.81
CA ILE A 179 16.71 -9.95 -2.65
C ILE A 179 15.55 -10.33 -1.71
N ALA A 180 14.33 -10.46 -2.25
CA ALA A 180 13.16 -10.85 -1.46
C ALA A 180 13.34 -12.20 -0.77
N LEU A 181 13.91 -13.19 -1.46
CA LEU A 181 14.20 -14.51 -0.90
C LEU A 181 15.28 -14.45 0.18
N ASN A 182 16.35 -13.69 -0.05
CA ASN A 182 17.44 -13.53 0.92
C ASN A 182 16.98 -12.81 2.19
N GLU A 183 16.08 -11.85 2.06
CA GLU A 183 15.51 -11.12 3.19
C GLU A 183 14.33 -11.85 3.82
N GLY A 184 13.88 -12.97 3.26
CA GLY A 184 12.75 -13.76 3.71
C GLY A 184 11.42 -13.01 3.60
N LEU A 185 11.31 -12.11 2.62
CA LEU A 185 10.04 -11.45 2.29
C LEU A 185 9.12 -12.42 1.57
N GLY A 186 7.84 -12.39 1.90
CA GLY A 186 6.86 -13.33 1.34
C GLY A 186 6.49 -13.07 -0.11
N LYS A 187 6.74 -11.85 -0.63
CA LYS A 187 6.25 -11.42 -1.95
C LYS A 187 7.16 -10.36 -2.57
N VAL A 188 7.12 -10.30 -3.90
CA VAL A 188 7.77 -9.27 -4.72
C VAL A 188 6.70 -8.61 -5.59
N ALA A 189 6.71 -7.29 -5.64
CA ALA A 189 5.93 -6.51 -6.57
C ALA A 189 6.85 -5.86 -7.62
N VAL A 190 6.43 -5.94 -8.87
CA VAL A 190 7.08 -5.26 -10.00
C VAL A 190 6.02 -4.35 -10.62
N SER A 191 6.32 -3.07 -10.76
CA SER A 191 5.41 -2.06 -11.33
C SER A 191 5.98 -1.45 -12.62
#